data_5f3781ea07d996f6c1b4bda2f925de2a
#
_entry.id   5f3781ea07d996f6c1b4bda2f925de2a
#
_cell.length_a   1.000
_cell.length_b   1.000
_cell.length_c   1.000
_cell.angle_alpha   90.00
_cell.angle_beta   90.00
_cell.angle_gamma   90.00
#
_symmetry.space_group_name_H-M   'P 1'
#
loop_
_entity.id
_entity.type
_entity.pdbx_description
1 polymer ?
#
loop_
_entity_poly.entity_id
_entity_poly.type
_entity_poly.pdbx_seq_one_letter_code
_entity_poly.pdbx_strand_id
1 'polypeptide(L)'
;MNIKSFYEYEKLARQFALYPEAGSGNTLALSYCALGLTGESGEYSEKVKKLIRDGKLDKPLALKELGDVLWYLTASANELGYSLTDVAEVNIVKLSDRAERGVLQGVGDER
;
A
#
# COMPACT_ATOMS: atom_id res chain seq x y z
N MET A 1 16.42 -12.58 -6.61
CA MET A 1 15.25 -12.05 -7.31
C MET A 1 15.48 -10.61 -7.74
N ASN A 2 14.98 -10.24 -8.91
CA ASN A 2 15.25 -8.93 -9.48
C ASN A 2 13.96 -8.34 -10.09
N ILE A 3 13.13 -7.74 -9.23
CA ILE A 3 11.90 -7.09 -9.64
C ILE A 3 12.25 -5.70 -10.17
N LYS A 4 11.83 -5.39 -11.40
CA LYS A 4 12.18 -4.14 -12.09
C LYS A 4 11.02 -3.19 -12.32
N SER A 5 9.78 -3.64 -12.06
CA SER A 5 8.59 -2.81 -12.28
C SER A 5 7.47 -3.23 -11.35
N PHE A 6 6.50 -2.34 -11.19
CA PHE A 6 5.27 -2.69 -10.47
C PHE A 6 4.50 -3.79 -11.18
N TYR A 7 4.56 -3.82 -12.51
CA TYR A 7 3.92 -4.89 -13.28
C TYR A 7 4.47 -6.26 -12.90
N GLU A 8 5.80 -6.39 -12.83
CA GLU A 8 6.44 -7.64 -12.42
C GLU A 8 6.06 -8.01 -11.00
N TYR A 9 6.04 -7.04 -10.09
CA TYR A 9 5.63 -7.26 -8.71
C TYR A 9 4.20 -7.78 -8.63
N GLU A 10 3.25 -7.12 -9.30
CA GLU A 10 1.84 -7.52 -9.29
C GLU A 10 1.64 -8.94 -9.81
N LYS A 11 2.35 -9.28 -10.87
CA LYS A 11 2.26 -10.61 -11.48
C LYS A 11 2.64 -11.69 -10.47
N LEU A 12 3.71 -11.45 -9.70
CA LEU A 12 4.15 -12.38 -8.66
C LEU A 12 3.23 -12.34 -7.44
N ALA A 13 2.80 -11.15 -7.04
CA ALA A 13 1.96 -10.96 -5.85
C ALA A 13 0.59 -11.63 -6.00
N ARG A 14 0.00 -11.64 -7.18
CA ARG A 14 -1.31 -12.25 -7.43
C ARG A 14 -1.36 -13.73 -7.10
N GLN A 15 -0.24 -14.43 -7.14
CA GLN A 15 -0.19 -15.85 -6.79
C GLN A 15 -0.61 -16.11 -5.34
N PHE A 16 -0.56 -15.10 -4.49
CA PHE A 16 -0.88 -15.20 -3.07
C PHE A 16 -2.25 -14.62 -2.72
N ALA A 17 -3.05 -14.26 -3.73
CA ALA A 17 -4.39 -13.72 -3.52
C ALA A 17 -5.39 -14.85 -3.23
N LEU A 18 -5.32 -15.39 -2.01
CA LEU A 18 -6.10 -16.55 -1.57
C LEU A 18 -7.19 -16.17 -0.56
N TYR A 19 -7.48 -14.88 -0.41
CA TYR A 19 -8.53 -14.39 0.49
C TYR A 19 -9.92 -14.63 -0.11
N PRO A 20 -10.99 -14.52 0.71
CA PRO A 20 -12.35 -14.78 0.24
C PRO A 20 -12.75 -13.87 -0.92
N GLU A 21 -13.31 -14.47 -1.98
CA GLU A 21 -13.80 -13.76 -3.17
C GLU A 21 -12.71 -12.98 -3.90
N ALA A 22 -11.45 -13.39 -3.78
CA ALA A 22 -10.32 -12.72 -4.44
C ALA A 22 -10.56 -12.56 -5.93
N GLY A 23 -10.38 -11.35 -6.44
CA GLY A 23 -10.56 -11.01 -7.86
C GLY A 23 -11.98 -10.64 -8.25
N SER A 24 -12.97 -10.77 -7.36
CA SER A 24 -14.37 -10.50 -7.68
C SER A 24 -14.72 -9.00 -7.72
N GLY A 25 -13.94 -8.18 -7.02
CA GLY A 25 -14.26 -6.76 -6.86
C GLY A 25 -15.48 -6.50 -5.98
N ASN A 26 -15.99 -7.53 -5.28
CA ASN A 26 -17.15 -7.36 -4.43
C ASN A 26 -16.79 -6.80 -3.04
N THR A 27 -17.82 -6.47 -2.25
CA THR A 27 -17.64 -5.85 -0.95
C THR A 27 -16.78 -6.69 0.01
N LEU A 28 -16.96 -8.01 -0.01
CA LEU A 28 -16.20 -8.89 0.87
C LEU A 28 -14.71 -8.88 0.53
N ALA A 29 -14.37 -9.04 -0.73
CA ALA A 29 -12.99 -9.03 -1.20
C ALA A 29 -12.32 -7.69 -0.91
N LEU A 30 -13.00 -6.58 -1.24
CA LEU A 30 -12.48 -5.24 -1.01
C LEU A 30 -12.31 -4.95 0.48
N SER A 31 -13.28 -5.33 1.30
CA SER A 31 -13.21 -5.14 2.76
C SER A 31 -12.06 -5.92 3.37
N TYR A 32 -11.86 -7.16 2.94
CA TYR A 32 -10.76 -7.98 3.43
C TYR A 32 -9.41 -7.28 3.17
N CYS A 33 -9.22 -6.80 1.95
CA CYS A 33 -7.97 -6.10 1.58
C CYS A 33 -7.78 -4.80 2.37
N ALA A 34 -8.85 -4.03 2.58
CA ALA A 34 -8.78 -2.80 3.35
C ALA A 34 -8.41 -3.06 4.82
N LEU A 35 -9.00 -4.09 5.42
CA LEU A 35 -8.67 -4.49 6.79
C LEU A 35 -7.21 -4.98 6.89
N GLY A 36 -6.76 -5.75 5.90
CA GLY A 36 -5.38 -6.20 5.84
C GLY A 36 -4.41 -5.03 5.73
N LEU A 37 -4.72 -4.06 4.88
CA LEU A 37 -3.89 -2.87 4.70
C LEU A 37 -3.74 -2.10 6.02
N THR A 38 -4.84 -1.88 6.73
CA THR A 38 -4.82 -1.22 8.04
C THR A 38 -4.04 -2.03 9.07
N GLY A 39 -4.28 -3.33 9.11
CA GLY A 39 -3.59 -4.23 10.05
C GLY A 39 -2.08 -4.21 9.86
N GLU A 40 -1.61 -4.34 8.63
CA GLU A 40 -0.18 -4.36 8.33
C GLU A 40 0.47 -2.99 8.55
N SER A 41 -0.26 -1.90 8.29
CA SER A 41 0.21 -0.55 8.63
C SER A 41 0.42 -0.43 10.12
N GLY A 42 -0.46 -1.03 10.94
CA GLY A 42 -0.32 -1.10 12.38
C GLY A 42 0.89 -1.90 12.83
N GLU A 43 1.18 -3.02 12.17
CA GLU A 43 2.37 -3.83 12.46
C GLU A 43 3.66 -3.04 12.22
N TYR A 44 3.70 -2.28 11.12
CA TYR A 44 4.82 -1.38 10.85
C TYR A 44 4.94 -0.32 11.96
N SER A 45 3.82 0.29 12.35
CA SER A 45 3.78 1.31 13.41
C SER A 45 4.32 0.77 14.74
N GLU A 46 4.03 -0.49 15.05
CA GLU A 46 4.55 -1.14 16.25
C GLU A 46 6.08 -1.20 16.26
N LYS A 47 6.69 -1.50 15.12
CA LYS A 47 8.16 -1.53 15.03
C LYS A 47 8.76 -0.15 15.30
N VAL A 48 8.15 0.90 14.76
CA VAL A 48 8.62 2.28 14.95
C VAL A 48 8.38 2.74 16.40
N LYS A 49 7.23 2.39 16.98
CA LYS A 49 6.93 2.69 18.39
C LYS A 49 8.03 2.13 19.31
N LYS A 50 8.43 0.89 19.06
CA LYS A 50 9.49 0.25 19.85
C LYS A 50 10.84 0.96 19.71
N LEU A 51 11.11 1.58 18.56
CA LEU A 51 12.30 2.41 18.40
C LEU A 51 12.27 3.58 19.39
N ILE A 52 11.14 4.24 19.53
CA ILE A 52 10.98 5.36 20.48
C ILE A 52 11.12 4.86 21.92
N ARG A 53 10.48 3.76 22.25
CA ARG A 53 10.48 3.21 23.61
C ARG A 53 11.83 2.62 24.01
N ASP A 54 12.44 1.82 23.14
CA ASP A 54 13.61 1.00 23.48
C ASP A 54 14.89 1.46 22.80
N GLY A 55 14.83 2.44 21.90
CA GLY A 55 15.98 2.95 21.17
C GLY A 55 16.50 2.02 20.08
N LYS A 56 15.72 1.02 19.68
CA LYS A 56 16.14 0.02 18.69
C LYS A 56 15.08 -0.19 17.63
N LEU A 57 15.52 -0.27 16.37
CA LEU A 57 14.68 -0.61 15.24
C LEU A 57 15.29 -1.80 14.50
N ASP A 58 14.53 -2.87 14.39
CA ASP A 58 14.91 -4.00 13.52
C ASP A 58 14.49 -3.63 12.09
N LYS A 59 15.42 -3.07 11.33
CA LYS A 59 15.14 -2.61 9.97
C LYS A 59 14.70 -3.75 9.03
N PRO A 60 15.33 -4.94 9.06
CA PRO A 60 14.83 -6.05 8.22
C PRO A 60 13.38 -6.44 8.51
N LEU A 61 12.97 -6.45 9.78
CA LEU A 61 11.58 -6.73 10.13
C LEU A 61 10.66 -5.59 9.69
N ALA A 62 11.07 -4.34 9.89
CA ALA A 62 10.30 -3.19 9.43
C ALA A 62 10.09 -3.23 7.90
N LEU A 63 11.12 -3.63 7.17
CA LEU A 63 11.04 -3.80 5.71
C LEU A 63 10.00 -4.86 5.33
N LYS A 64 9.94 -5.97 6.06
CA LYS A 64 8.94 -7.02 5.81
C LYS A 64 7.52 -6.49 6.02
N GLU A 65 7.31 -5.70 7.08
CA GLU A 65 5.99 -5.11 7.34
C GLU A 65 5.59 -4.13 6.23
N LEU A 66 6.53 -3.34 5.72
CA LEU A 66 6.26 -2.48 4.57
C LEU A 66 5.90 -3.29 3.33
N GLY A 67 6.53 -4.45 3.14
CA GLY A 67 6.17 -5.37 2.07
C GLY A 67 4.73 -5.85 2.18
N ASP A 68 4.29 -6.18 3.39
CA ASP A 68 2.92 -6.62 3.63
C ASP A 68 1.92 -5.48 3.37
N VAL A 69 2.27 -4.26 3.72
CA VAL A 69 1.47 -3.06 3.37
C VAL A 69 1.36 -2.93 1.85
N LEU A 70 2.47 -3.07 1.14
CA LEU A 70 2.48 -3.00 -0.32
C LEU A 70 1.58 -4.08 -0.93
N TRP A 71 1.62 -5.30 -0.38
CA TRP A 71 0.81 -6.40 -0.88
C TRP A 71 -0.69 -6.10 -0.78
N TYR A 72 -1.16 -5.66 0.39
CA TYR A 72 -2.58 -5.34 0.58
C TYR A 72 -3.01 -4.08 -0.17
N LEU A 73 -2.11 -3.11 -0.34
CA LEU A 73 -2.37 -1.95 -1.17
C LEU A 73 -2.60 -2.39 -2.63
N THR A 74 -1.73 -3.26 -3.11
CA THR A 74 -1.83 -3.82 -4.47
C THR A 74 -3.12 -4.62 -4.64
N ALA A 75 -3.44 -5.48 -3.68
CA ALA A 75 -4.67 -6.27 -3.71
C ALA A 75 -5.90 -5.38 -3.70
N SER A 76 -5.91 -4.32 -2.89
CA SER A 76 -7.01 -3.34 -2.85
C SER A 76 -7.20 -2.65 -4.19
N ALA A 77 -6.12 -2.21 -4.82
CA ALA A 77 -6.17 -1.58 -6.13
C ALA A 77 -6.76 -2.54 -7.17
N ASN A 78 -6.31 -3.79 -7.16
CA ASN A 78 -6.80 -4.81 -8.09
C ASN A 78 -8.30 -5.09 -7.90
N GLU A 79 -8.79 -5.12 -6.66
CA GLU A 79 -10.22 -5.31 -6.38
C GLU A 79 -11.04 -4.12 -6.89
N LEU A 80 -10.47 -2.93 -6.93
CA LEU A 80 -11.11 -1.75 -7.50
C LEU A 80 -10.99 -1.68 -9.03
N GLY A 81 -10.29 -2.62 -9.64
CA GLY A 81 -10.11 -2.66 -11.09
C GLY A 81 -8.91 -1.86 -11.59
N TYR A 82 -7.98 -1.53 -10.71
CA TYR A 82 -6.79 -0.76 -11.07
C TYR A 82 -5.50 -1.55 -10.83
N SER A 83 -4.44 -1.15 -11.52
CA SER A 83 -3.11 -1.68 -11.29
C SER A 83 -2.37 -0.85 -10.24
N LEU A 84 -1.29 -1.39 -9.70
CA LEU A 84 -0.42 -0.64 -8.81
C LEU A 84 0.21 0.55 -9.54
N THR A 85 0.53 0.40 -10.84
CA THR A 85 1.01 1.51 -11.66
C THR A 85 -0.02 2.63 -11.73
N ASP A 86 -1.31 2.30 -11.89
CA ASP A 86 -2.38 3.30 -11.87
C ASP A 86 -2.37 4.11 -10.58
N VAL A 87 -2.23 3.43 -9.44
CA VAL A 87 -2.18 4.09 -8.13
C VAL A 87 -1.00 5.06 -8.07
N ALA A 88 0.16 4.62 -8.52
CA ALA A 88 1.37 5.43 -8.52
C ALA A 88 1.22 6.66 -9.41
N GLU A 89 0.68 6.49 -10.62
CA GLU A 89 0.49 7.58 -11.58
C GLU A 89 -0.48 8.63 -11.07
N VAL A 90 -1.64 8.20 -10.57
CA VAL A 90 -2.64 9.11 -9.99
C VAL A 90 -2.04 9.90 -8.83
N ASN A 91 -1.25 9.24 -8.00
CA ASN A 91 -0.61 9.90 -6.86
C ASN A 91 0.39 10.97 -7.32
N ILE A 92 1.24 10.67 -8.29
CA ILE A 92 2.23 11.63 -8.78
C ILE A 92 1.57 12.81 -9.48
N VAL A 93 0.53 12.57 -10.28
CA VAL A 93 -0.22 13.64 -10.94
C VAL A 93 -0.84 14.58 -9.89
N LYS A 94 -1.45 14.01 -8.86
CA LYS A 94 -2.06 14.80 -7.77
C LYS A 94 -1.03 15.65 -7.04
N LEU A 95 0.09 15.05 -6.65
CA LEU A 95 1.15 15.78 -5.92
C LEU A 95 1.80 16.85 -6.78
N SER A 96 2.04 16.59 -8.06
CA SER A 96 2.61 17.57 -8.99
C SER A 96 1.70 18.77 -9.16
N ASP A 97 0.39 18.53 -9.30
CA ASP A 97 -0.60 19.60 -9.40
C ASP A 97 -0.62 20.47 -8.14
N ARG A 98 -0.63 19.83 -6.97
CA ARG A 98 -0.61 20.56 -5.70
C ARG A 98 0.66 21.40 -5.52
N ALA A 99 1.79 20.84 -5.92
CA ALA A 99 3.06 21.56 -5.87
C ALA A 99 3.03 22.82 -6.77
N GLU A 100 2.51 22.70 -8.01
CA GLU A 100 2.38 23.83 -8.93
C GLU A 100 1.45 24.90 -8.37
N ARG A 101 0.33 24.51 -7.75
CA ARG A 101 -0.63 25.46 -7.17
C ARG A 101 -0.23 25.98 -5.79
N GLY A 102 0.90 25.52 -5.22
CA GLY A 102 1.38 25.96 -3.93
C GLY A 102 0.56 25.47 -2.74
N VAL A 103 -0.21 24.38 -2.90
CA VAL A 103 -1.09 23.82 -1.84
C VAL A 103 -0.67 22.43 -1.38
N LEU A 104 0.58 22.04 -1.65
CA LEU A 104 1.07 20.69 -1.32
C LEU A 104 0.90 20.38 0.17
N GLN A 105 1.14 21.35 1.04
CA GLN A 105 1.00 21.19 2.49
C GLN A 105 -0.35 21.65 3.03
N GLY A 106 -1.35 21.79 2.18
CA GLY A 106 -2.70 22.15 2.60
C GLY A 106 -3.45 21.01 3.27
N VAL A 107 -4.74 21.21 3.49
CA VAL A 107 -5.63 20.26 4.14
C VAL A 107 -6.68 19.76 3.15
N GLY A 108 -7.00 18.47 3.24
CA GLY A 108 -8.03 17.86 2.41
C GLY A 108 -7.51 17.34 1.08
N ASP A 109 -8.17 16.31 0.55
CA ASP A 109 -7.74 15.68 -0.69
C ASP A 109 -8.16 16.44 -1.95
N GLU A 110 -9.13 17.33 -1.82
CA GLU A 110 -9.63 18.13 -2.95
C GLU A 110 -8.96 19.51 -3.05
N ARG A 111 -7.96 19.79 -2.25
CA ARG A 111 -7.30 21.10 -2.25
C ARG A 111 -6.53 21.45 -3.51
#